data_cbc09e328156e8aa39fb83056281d62a
#
_entry.id   cbc09e328156e8aa39fb83056281d62a
#
_cell.length_a   1.000
_cell.length_b   1.000
_cell.length_c   1.000
_cell.angle_alpha   90.00
_cell.angle_beta   90.00
_cell.angle_gamma   90.00
#
_symmetry.space_group_name_H-M   'P 1'
#
loop_
_entity.id
_entity.type
_entity.pdbx_description
1 polymer ?
#
loop_
_entity_poly.entity_id
_entity_poly.type
_entity_poly.pdbx_seq_one_letter_code
_entity_poly.pdbx_strand_id
1 'polypeptide(L)'
;MKKIIGTVMLALFLLGMTAATVGTASAEGPMAREAEQHPNIARAIDALQDAIADLQAAPHDFGGHKAQAIQASEKAIRQLKMALAYRAHEDRMHRP
;
A
#
# COMPACT_ATOMS: atom_id res chain seq x y z
N MET A 1 -29.51 11.63 23.71
CA MET A 1 -28.18 12.23 23.72
C MET A 1 -27.14 11.40 23.02
N LYS A 2 -27.08 10.10 23.26
CA LYS A 2 -26.10 9.22 22.62
C LYS A 2 -26.23 9.18 21.12
N LYS A 3 -27.43 9.30 20.58
CA LYS A 3 -27.70 9.26 19.15
C LYS A 3 -27.15 10.48 18.41
N ILE A 4 -27.11 11.64 19.06
CA ILE A 4 -26.60 12.86 18.47
C ILE A 4 -25.08 12.76 18.23
N ILE A 5 -24.38 12.14 19.16
CA ILE A 5 -22.93 11.97 19.08
C ILE A 5 -22.56 11.09 17.88
N GLY A 6 -23.35 10.04 17.64
CA GLY A 6 -23.12 9.15 16.49
C GLY A 6 -23.26 9.87 15.15
N THR A 7 -24.21 10.79 15.06
CA THR A 7 -24.44 11.54 13.83
C THR A 7 -23.26 12.45 13.51
N VAL A 8 -22.72 13.10 14.53
CA VAL A 8 -21.56 13.99 14.36
C VAL A 8 -20.34 13.22 13.91
N MET A 9 -20.13 12.04 14.47
CA MET A 9 -19.00 11.19 14.08
C MET A 9 -19.08 10.78 12.62
N LEU A 10 -20.27 10.48 12.13
CA LEU A 10 -20.47 10.11 10.75
C LEU A 10 -20.12 11.26 9.80
N ALA A 11 -20.48 12.47 10.14
CA ALA A 11 -20.16 13.64 9.33
C ALA A 11 -18.65 13.87 9.21
N LEU A 12 -17.92 13.69 10.30
CA LEU A 12 -16.47 13.81 10.29
C LEU A 12 -15.81 12.75 9.42
N PHE A 13 -16.34 11.56 9.45
CA PHE A 13 -15.84 10.47 8.62
C PHE A 13 -15.96 10.78 7.13
N LEU A 14 -17.09 11.35 6.72
CA LEU A 14 -17.30 11.71 5.32
C LEU A 14 -16.31 12.78 4.84
N LEU A 15 -15.99 13.73 5.71
CA LEU A 15 -15.00 14.75 5.38
C LEU A 15 -13.61 14.15 5.20
N GLY A 16 -13.28 13.16 6.01
CA GLY A 16 -12.01 12.46 5.89
C GLY A 16 -11.85 11.75 4.57
N MET A 17 -12.92 11.19 4.06
CA MET A 17 -12.87 10.46 2.79
C MET A 17 -12.64 11.37 1.58
N THR A 18 -13.19 12.57 1.61
CA THR A 18 -12.97 13.51 0.53
C THR A 18 -11.51 13.96 0.43
N ALA A 19 -10.85 14.09 1.55
CA ALA A 19 -9.44 14.47 1.56
C ALA A 19 -8.54 13.40 0.94
N ALA A 20 -8.92 12.13 1.09
CA ALA A 20 -8.11 11.02 0.58
C ALA A 20 -8.04 10.98 -0.95
N THR A 21 -9.06 11.49 -1.64
CA THR A 21 -9.07 11.45 -3.11
C THR A 21 -8.10 12.42 -3.75
N VAL A 22 -7.71 13.46 -3.04
CA VAL A 22 -6.76 14.44 -3.59
C VAL A 22 -5.37 13.86 -3.72
N GLY A 23 -4.99 12.94 -2.81
CA GLY A 23 -3.67 12.34 -2.82
C GLY A 23 -3.38 11.43 -4.01
N THR A 24 -4.40 10.95 -4.71
CA THR A 24 -4.19 10.02 -5.83
C THR A 24 -3.72 10.72 -7.11
N ALA A 25 -3.88 12.02 -7.20
CA ALA A 25 -3.52 12.76 -8.41
C ALA A 25 -2.01 12.91 -8.61
N SER A 26 -1.20 12.64 -7.59
CA SER A 26 0.25 12.86 -7.65
C SER A 26 1.06 11.61 -8.01
N ALA A 27 0.42 10.48 -8.23
CA ALA A 27 1.10 9.21 -8.45
C ALA A 27 1.45 9.00 -9.93
N GLU A 28 2.09 10.01 -10.55
CA GLU A 28 2.45 9.92 -11.96
C GLU A 28 3.96 9.88 -12.13
N GLY A 29 4.55 8.70 -12.00
CA GLY A 29 5.95 8.50 -12.26
C GLY A 29 6.18 7.22 -13.03
N PRO A 30 7.43 6.92 -13.42
CA PRO A 30 7.74 5.68 -14.13
C PRO A 30 7.30 4.43 -13.37
N MET A 31 7.44 4.44 -12.05
CA MET A 31 7.02 3.32 -11.21
C MET A 31 5.50 3.15 -11.22
N ALA A 32 4.74 4.26 -11.20
CA ALA A 32 3.29 4.20 -11.24
C ALA A 32 2.80 3.64 -12.57
N ARG A 33 3.44 4.01 -13.67
CA ARG A 33 3.10 3.46 -14.99
C ARG A 33 3.37 1.96 -15.06
N GLU A 34 4.50 1.53 -14.53
CA GLU A 34 4.83 0.11 -14.51
C GLU A 34 3.84 -0.66 -13.64
N ALA A 35 3.39 -0.09 -12.53
CA ALA A 35 2.37 -0.70 -11.69
C ALA A 35 1.05 -0.88 -12.45
N GLU A 36 0.67 0.08 -13.29
CA GLU A 36 -0.52 -0.04 -14.12
C GLU A 36 -0.38 -1.11 -15.19
N GLN A 37 0.81 -1.23 -15.79
CA GLN A 37 1.08 -2.23 -16.82
C GLN A 37 1.24 -3.64 -16.23
N HIS A 38 1.60 -3.72 -14.96
CA HIS A 38 1.82 -4.99 -14.26
C HIS A 38 0.96 -5.05 -13.00
N PRO A 39 -0.36 -5.15 -13.16
CA PRO A 39 -1.27 -5.05 -12.02
C PRO A 39 -1.10 -6.18 -10.99
N ASN A 40 -0.59 -7.32 -11.39
CA ASN A 40 -0.34 -8.40 -10.44
C ASN A 40 0.77 -8.04 -9.45
N ILE A 41 1.80 -7.35 -9.92
CA ILE A 41 2.88 -6.88 -9.05
C ILE A 41 2.35 -5.80 -8.10
N ALA A 42 1.58 -4.86 -8.62
CA ALA A 42 0.98 -3.81 -7.79
C ALA A 42 0.07 -4.38 -6.72
N ARG A 43 -0.76 -5.35 -7.07
CA ARG A 43 -1.64 -6.01 -6.10
C ARG A 43 -0.87 -6.80 -5.04
N ALA A 44 0.24 -7.42 -5.43
CA ALA A 44 1.09 -8.14 -4.49
C ALA A 44 1.70 -7.18 -3.46
N ILE A 45 2.15 -6.02 -3.89
CA ILE A 45 2.67 -4.99 -2.98
C ILE A 45 1.57 -4.56 -2.01
N ASP A 46 0.37 -4.27 -2.52
CA ASP A 46 -0.75 -3.85 -1.67
C ASP A 46 -1.13 -4.94 -0.67
N ALA A 47 -1.17 -6.19 -1.12
CA ALA A 47 -1.49 -7.32 -0.24
C ALA A 47 -0.45 -7.48 0.88
N LEU A 48 0.83 -7.27 0.57
CA LEU A 48 1.88 -7.33 1.57
C LEU A 48 1.79 -6.18 2.55
N GLN A 49 1.43 -4.98 2.10
CA GLN A 49 1.22 -3.84 2.98
C GLN A 49 0.05 -4.09 3.94
N ASP A 50 -1.05 -4.67 3.43
CA ASP A 50 -2.18 -5.05 4.26
C ASP A 50 -1.79 -6.12 5.27
N ALA A 51 -0.99 -7.10 4.85
CA ALA A 51 -0.52 -8.16 5.74
C ALA A 51 0.34 -7.57 6.87
N ILE A 52 1.21 -6.60 6.56
CA ILE A 52 2.02 -5.93 7.59
C ILE A 52 1.13 -5.22 8.60
N ALA A 53 0.10 -4.51 8.12
CA ALA A 53 -0.84 -3.83 9.00
C ALA A 53 -1.56 -4.81 9.92
N ASP A 54 -1.98 -5.95 9.39
CA ASP A 54 -2.65 -6.99 10.17
C ASP A 54 -1.70 -7.59 11.21
N LEU A 55 -0.46 -7.83 10.83
CA LEU A 55 0.55 -8.35 11.75
C LEU A 55 0.84 -7.37 12.88
N GLN A 56 0.95 -6.09 12.56
CA GLN A 56 1.18 -5.05 13.56
C GLN A 56 0.01 -4.93 14.53
N ALA A 57 -1.20 -5.18 14.06
CA ALA A 57 -2.41 -5.12 14.89
C ALA A 57 -2.60 -6.37 15.75
N ALA A 58 -1.93 -7.47 15.45
CA ALA A 58 -2.05 -8.70 16.19
C ALA A 58 -1.53 -8.51 17.63
N PRO A 59 -2.26 -9.01 18.65
CA PRO A 59 -1.97 -8.64 20.05
C PRO A 59 -0.75 -9.30 20.68
N HIS A 60 -0.22 -10.35 20.08
CA HIS A 60 0.90 -11.10 20.63
C HIS A 60 2.10 -11.07 19.69
N ASP A 61 3.28 -11.35 20.21
CA ASP A 61 4.48 -11.39 19.36
C ASP A 61 4.79 -12.78 18.78
N PHE A 62 4.09 -13.80 19.27
CA PHE A 62 4.22 -15.16 18.76
C PHE A 62 5.67 -15.65 18.73
N GLY A 63 6.38 -15.44 19.85
CA GLY A 63 7.78 -15.89 19.98
C GLY A 63 8.75 -15.19 19.04
N GLY A 64 8.45 -13.96 18.65
CA GLY A 64 9.28 -13.20 17.72
C GLY A 64 9.00 -13.48 16.25
N HIS A 65 8.18 -14.48 15.95
CA HIS A 65 7.87 -14.81 14.55
C HIS A 65 7.05 -13.74 13.85
N LYS A 66 6.21 -13.00 14.60
CA LYS A 66 5.47 -11.88 14.04
C LYS A 66 6.41 -10.81 13.50
N ALA A 67 7.43 -10.43 14.28
CA ALA A 67 8.41 -9.44 13.83
C ALA A 67 9.18 -9.92 12.61
N GLN A 68 9.56 -11.18 12.59
CA GLN A 68 10.25 -11.77 11.44
C GLN A 68 9.37 -11.78 10.20
N ALA A 69 8.08 -12.06 10.34
CA ALA A 69 7.13 -12.04 9.24
C ALA A 69 6.97 -10.62 8.68
N ILE A 70 6.91 -9.62 9.54
CA ILE A 70 6.85 -8.22 9.12
C ILE A 70 8.10 -7.85 8.31
N GLN A 71 9.28 -8.21 8.82
CA GLN A 71 10.53 -7.93 8.11
C GLN A 71 10.61 -8.62 6.76
N ALA A 72 10.17 -9.88 6.70
CA ALA A 72 10.14 -10.62 5.45
C ALA A 72 9.18 -9.99 4.45
N SER A 73 8.02 -9.51 4.92
CA SER A 73 7.04 -8.84 4.09
C SER A 73 7.58 -7.51 3.56
N GLU A 74 8.26 -6.75 4.39
CA GLU A 74 8.89 -5.49 3.97
C GLU A 74 9.99 -5.75 2.93
N LYS A 75 10.78 -6.78 3.12
CA LYS A 75 11.80 -7.18 2.15
C LYS A 75 11.17 -7.56 0.82
N ALA A 76 10.07 -8.31 0.86
CA ALA A 76 9.34 -8.71 -0.35
C ALA A 76 8.81 -7.48 -1.09
N ILE A 77 8.27 -6.51 -0.37
CA ILE A 77 7.81 -5.25 -0.98
C ILE A 77 8.95 -4.54 -1.70
N ARG A 78 10.11 -4.46 -1.05
CA ARG A 78 11.28 -3.82 -1.68
C ARG A 78 11.69 -4.54 -2.96
N GLN A 79 11.69 -5.86 -2.94
CA GLN A 79 12.03 -6.65 -4.12
C GLN A 79 11.04 -6.42 -5.25
N LEU A 80 9.75 -6.35 -4.94
CA LEU A 80 8.73 -6.08 -5.95
C LEU A 80 8.86 -4.68 -6.54
N LYS A 81 9.16 -3.69 -5.71
CA LYS A 81 9.42 -2.33 -6.20
C LYS A 81 10.65 -2.29 -7.10
N MET A 82 11.69 -3.04 -6.74
CA MET A 82 12.89 -3.14 -7.57
C MET A 82 12.58 -3.83 -8.90
N ALA A 83 11.68 -4.79 -8.89
CA ALA A 83 11.25 -5.46 -10.12
C ALA A 83 10.56 -4.47 -11.07
N LEU A 84 9.70 -3.60 -10.52
CA LEU A 84 9.05 -2.57 -11.32
C LEU A 84 10.07 -1.55 -11.85
N ALA A 85 11.03 -1.17 -11.02
CA ALA A 85 12.09 -0.25 -11.42
C ALA A 85 12.96 -0.84 -12.53
N TYR A 86 13.30 -2.11 -12.41
CA TYR A 86 14.06 -2.83 -13.43
C TYR A 86 13.29 -2.82 -14.76
N ARG A 87 11.99 -3.12 -14.71
CA ARG A 87 11.17 -3.15 -15.91
C ARG A 87 11.07 -1.77 -16.55
N ALA A 88 10.90 -0.74 -15.74
CA ALA A 88 10.86 0.64 -16.22
C ALA A 88 12.16 1.02 -16.93
N HIS A 89 13.30 0.58 -16.39
CA HIS A 89 14.60 0.81 -17.01
C HIS A 89 14.70 0.10 -18.35
N GLU A 90 14.32 -1.16 -18.40
CA GLU A 90 14.35 -1.96 -19.64
C GLU A 90 13.47 -1.32 -20.70
N ASP A 91 12.29 -0.87 -20.35
CA ASP A 91 11.37 -0.25 -21.30
C ASP A 91 11.98 1.02 -21.91
N ARG A 92 12.69 1.82 -21.10
CA ARG A 92 13.37 3.00 -21.62
C ARG A 92 14.51 2.66 -22.56
N MET A 93 15.26 1.62 -22.25
CA MET A 93 16.41 1.21 -23.07
C MET A 93 15.99 0.63 -24.42
N HIS A 94 14.80 0.05 -24.51
CA HIS A 94 14.33 -0.60 -25.72
C HIS A 94 13.35 0.25 -26.54
N ARG A 95 13.12 1.48 -26.16
CA ARG A 95 12.30 2.39 -26.96
C ARG A 95 13.02 2.80 -28.22
N PRO A 96 12.30 2.78 -29.36
CA PRO A 96 12.86 3.27 -30.61
C PRO A 96 13.12 4.77 -30.61
#